data_40e2bcb442339b8c87a1a9de69309296
#
_entry.id   40e2bcb442339b8c87a1a9de69309296
#
_cell.length_a   1.000
_cell.length_b   1.000
_cell.length_c   1.000
_cell.angle_alpha   90.00
_cell.angle_beta   90.00
_cell.angle_gamma   90.00
#
_symmetry.space_group_name_H-M   'P 1'
#
loop_
_entity.id
_entity.type
_entity.pdbx_description
1 polymer ?
#
loop_
_entity_poly.entity_id
_entity_poly.type
_entity_poly.pdbx_seq_one_letter_code
_entity_poly.pdbx_strand_id
1 'polypeptide(L)'
;MSLQPLFNNHVLLSLLAAWVVAQALKLPLEYLRTHRWNWSLLIRAGGMPSSHSALVTATAQAVGLHAGFDTPIFGLAVAMAMIVVYDATGIRRQAGMQAQKINILVDELLSGHPISDKQLREVLGHTPLEALGGVLLGVLVAQLFWIIWR
;
A
#
# COMPACT_ATOMS: atom_id res chain seq x y z
N MET A 1 9.81 -20.75 -23.38
CA MET A 1 9.24 -20.85 -22.01
C MET A 1 7.78 -20.42 -22.08
N SER A 2 6.82 -21.26 -21.70
CA SER A 2 5.40 -20.86 -21.68
C SER A 2 5.12 -19.98 -20.45
N LEU A 3 4.32 -18.94 -20.61
CA LEU A 3 3.89 -18.07 -19.50
C LEU A 3 2.69 -18.66 -18.72
N GLN A 4 2.18 -19.81 -19.16
CA GLN A 4 1.03 -20.49 -18.58
C GLN A 4 1.12 -20.73 -17.06
N PRO A 5 2.28 -21.10 -16.47
CA PRO A 5 2.40 -21.29 -15.02
C PRO A 5 2.13 -20.02 -14.20
N LEU A 6 2.39 -18.84 -14.76
CA LEU A 6 2.11 -17.56 -14.06
C LEU A 6 0.61 -17.32 -13.93
N PHE A 7 -0.17 -17.65 -14.96
CA PHE A 7 -1.64 -17.50 -14.95
C PHE A 7 -2.34 -18.57 -14.11
N ASN A 8 -1.66 -19.65 -13.76
CA ASN A 8 -2.16 -20.70 -12.86
C ASN A 8 -1.73 -20.47 -11.40
N ASN A 9 -0.94 -19.41 -11.13
CA ASN A 9 -0.54 -19.08 -9.78
C ASN A 9 -1.61 -18.19 -9.10
N HIS A 10 -2.57 -18.84 -8.44
CA HIS A 10 -3.69 -18.18 -7.79
C HIS A 10 -3.25 -17.20 -6.69
N VAL A 11 -2.13 -17.46 -6.00
CA VAL A 11 -1.55 -16.53 -5.03
C VAL A 11 -1.10 -15.25 -5.73
N LEU A 12 -0.33 -15.37 -6.82
CA LEU A 12 0.13 -14.24 -7.61
C LEU A 12 -1.03 -13.41 -8.16
N LEU A 13 -2.05 -14.07 -8.69
CA LEU A 13 -3.22 -13.37 -9.24
C LEU A 13 -4.01 -12.64 -8.16
N SER A 14 -4.18 -13.25 -6.98
CA SER A 14 -4.89 -12.64 -5.85
C SER A 14 -4.20 -11.37 -5.36
N LEU A 15 -2.87 -11.40 -5.20
CA LEU A 15 -2.12 -10.22 -4.74
C LEU A 15 -2.11 -9.09 -5.76
N LEU A 16 -1.97 -9.40 -7.07
CA LEU A 16 -2.02 -8.40 -8.13
C LEU A 16 -3.43 -7.78 -8.23
N ALA A 17 -4.48 -8.60 -8.14
CA ALA A 17 -5.84 -8.10 -8.11
C ALA A 17 -6.11 -7.19 -6.91
N ALA A 18 -5.66 -7.57 -5.71
CA ALA A 18 -5.80 -6.73 -4.52
C ALA A 18 -5.09 -5.39 -4.67
N TRP A 19 -3.89 -5.40 -5.24
CA TRP A 19 -3.15 -4.17 -5.53
C TRP A 19 -3.89 -3.28 -6.54
N VAL A 20 -4.36 -3.84 -7.66
CA VAL A 20 -5.10 -3.10 -8.70
C VAL A 20 -6.39 -2.52 -8.13
N VAL A 21 -7.17 -3.32 -7.40
CA VAL A 21 -8.42 -2.87 -6.78
C VAL A 21 -8.16 -1.76 -5.76
N ALA A 22 -7.12 -1.90 -4.92
CA ALA A 22 -6.73 -0.84 -3.98
C ALA A 22 -6.35 0.46 -4.69
N GLN A 23 -5.58 0.39 -5.78
CA GLN A 23 -5.23 1.57 -6.57
C GLN A 23 -6.45 2.22 -7.23
N ALA A 24 -7.34 1.41 -7.81
CA ALA A 24 -8.56 1.90 -8.45
C ALA A 24 -9.51 2.58 -7.45
N LEU A 25 -9.64 2.03 -6.23
CA LEU A 25 -10.50 2.57 -5.18
C LEU A 25 -10.02 3.91 -4.61
N LYS A 26 -8.73 4.25 -4.75
CA LYS A 26 -8.21 5.55 -4.28
C LYS A 26 -8.91 6.74 -4.94
N LEU A 27 -9.18 6.66 -6.23
CA LEU A 27 -9.80 7.76 -6.97
C LEU A 27 -11.20 8.10 -6.48
N PRO A 28 -12.16 7.14 -6.45
CA PRO A 28 -13.51 7.43 -5.98
C PRO A 28 -13.55 7.81 -4.50
N LEU A 29 -12.73 7.19 -3.65
CA LEU A 29 -12.69 7.53 -2.22
C LEU A 29 -12.14 8.93 -1.99
N GLU A 30 -11.11 9.35 -2.72
CA GLU A 30 -10.60 10.71 -2.65
C GLU A 30 -11.62 11.71 -3.19
N TYR A 31 -12.30 11.38 -4.28
CA TYR A 31 -13.37 12.22 -4.82
C TYR A 31 -14.52 12.42 -3.82
N LEU A 32 -14.96 11.36 -3.13
CA LEU A 32 -15.99 11.44 -2.08
C LEU A 32 -15.57 12.33 -0.91
N ARG A 33 -14.26 12.39 -0.62
CA ARG A 33 -13.72 13.18 0.48
C ARG A 33 -13.48 14.64 0.12
N THR A 34 -12.96 14.90 -1.09
CA THR A 34 -12.46 16.23 -1.49
C THR A 34 -13.26 16.89 -2.61
N HIS A 35 -14.17 16.16 -3.25
CA HIS A 35 -14.90 16.55 -4.46
C HIS A 35 -13.97 16.98 -5.63
N ARG A 36 -12.72 16.48 -5.63
CA ARG A 36 -11.73 16.75 -6.68
C ARG A 36 -11.12 15.46 -7.19
N TRP A 37 -11.00 15.33 -8.53
CA TRP A 37 -10.30 14.23 -9.15
C TRP A 37 -8.80 14.43 -9.09
N ASN A 38 -8.08 13.55 -8.40
CA ASN A 38 -6.63 13.59 -8.28
C ASN A 38 -6.00 12.34 -8.90
N TRP A 39 -5.78 12.40 -10.21
CA TRP A 39 -5.21 11.30 -10.99
C TRP A 39 -3.81 10.90 -10.55
N SER A 40 -3.07 11.79 -9.88
CA SER A 40 -1.73 11.48 -9.39
C SER A 40 -1.71 10.36 -8.35
N LEU A 41 -2.84 10.09 -7.69
CA LEU A 41 -2.97 9.01 -6.70
C LEU A 41 -2.79 7.60 -7.29
N LEU A 42 -3.00 7.43 -8.60
CA LEU A 42 -2.76 6.13 -9.26
C LEU A 42 -1.26 5.75 -9.29
N ILE A 43 -0.36 6.74 -9.22
CA ILE A 43 1.08 6.52 -9.33
C ILE A 43 1.80 6.85 -8.01
N ARG A 44 1.22 7.73 -7.19
CA ARG A 44 1.83 8.17 -5.93
C ARG A 44 1.55 7.18 -4.79
N ALA A 45 2.52 7.05 -3.89
CA ALA A 45 2.28 6.43 -2.59
C ALA A 45 1.36 7.31 -1.74
N GLY A 46 0.56 6.71 -0.86
CA GLY A 46 -0.41 7.39 -0.01
C GLY A 46 -1.86 7.21 -0.47
N GLY A 47 -2.80 7.73 0.31
CA GLY A 47 -4.25 7.62 0.10
C GLY A 47 -4.86 6.31 0.58
N MET A 48 -6.17 6.32 0.76
CA MET A 48 -6.97 5.19 1.26
C MET A 48 -7.61 4.44 0.08
N PRO A 49 -7.59 3.09 0.10
CA PRO A 49 -6.87 2.19 1.00
C PRO A 49 -5.38 2.06 0.64
N SER A 50 -4.55 1.60 1.60
CA SER A 50 -3.15 1.31 1.33
C SER A 50 -2.99 0.12 0.39
N SER A 51 -2.47 0.35 -0.81
CA SER A 51 -2.21 -0.71 -1.79
C SER A 51 -1.08 -1.66 -1.38
N HIS A 52 -0.10 -1.18 -0.61
CA HIS A 52 0.95 -2.03 -0.06
C HIS A 52 0.39 -3.00 0.99
N SER A 53 -0.44 -2.51 1.91
CA SER A 53 -1.11 -3.36 2.90
C SER A 53 -2.04 -4.37 2.23
N ALA A 54 -2.81 -3.96 1.21
CA ALA A 54 -3.69 -4.85 0.46
C ALA A 54 -2.91 -5.96 -0.24
N LEU A 55 -1.80 -5.63 -0.91
CA LEU A 55 -0.95 -6.59 -1.61
C LEU A 55 -0.40 -7.65 -0.65
N VAL A 56 0.28 -7.23 0.43
CA VAL A 56 0.93 -8.20 1.33
C VAL A 56 -0.06 -9.03 2.13
N THR A 57 -1.21 -8.45 2.49
CA THR A 57 -2.26 -9.17 3.21
C THR A 57 -2.99 -10.16 2.29
N ALA A 58 -3.26 -9.78 1.04
CA ALA A 58 -3.79 -10.71 0.04
C ALA A 58 -2.82 -11.87 -0.21
N THR A 59 -1.51 -11.59 -0.24
CA THR A 59 -0.48 -12.64 -0.34
C THR A 59 -0.58 -13.62 0.81
N ALA A 60 -0.58 -13.12 2.06
CA ALA A 60 -0.65 -13.98 3.25
C ALA A 60 -1.95 -14.81 3.25
N GLN A 61 -3.10 -14.17 3.01
CA GLN A 61 -4.39 -14.85 2.96
C GLN A 61 -4.43 -15.92 1.86
N ALA A 62 -3.98 -15.59 0.63
CA ALA A 62 -3.97 -16.54 -0.47
C ALA A 62 -3.03 -17.72 -0.21
N VAL A 63 -1.85 -17.49 0.39
CA VAL A 63 -0.94 -18.57 0.81
C VAL A 63 -1.63 -19.48 1.82
N GLY A 64 -2.28 -18.93 2.85
CA GLY A 64 -3.01 -19.72 3.82
C GLY A 64 -4.12 -20.58 3.19
N LEU A 65 -4.87 -20.01 2.25
CA LEU A 65 -5.99 -20.70 1.58
C LEU A 65 -5.54 -21.79 0.60
N HIS A 66 -4.40 -21.62 -0.09
CA HIS A 66 -3.95 -22.56 -1.13
C HIS A 66 -2.87 -23.53 -0.64
N ALA A 67 -2.01 -23.11 0.29
CA ALA A 67 -0.92 -23.94 0.81
C ALA A 67 -1.17 -24.50 2.22
N GLY A 68 -2.13 -23.94 2.95
CA GLY A 68 -2.46 -24.28 4.33
C GLY A 68 -1.98 -23.23 5.34
N PHE A 69 -2.79 -22.96 6.35
CA PHE A 69 -2.49 -22.02 7.44
C PHE A 69 -1.46 -22.55 8.44
N ASP A 70 -1.21 -23.86 8.42
CA ASP A 70 -0.25 -24.57 9.27
C ASP A 70 1.16 -24.68 8.67
N THR A 71 1.37 -24.13 7.46
CA THR A 71 2.62 -24.25 6.72
C THR A 71 3.63 -23.17 7.11
N PRO A 72 4.95 -23.47 7.07
CA PRO A 72 5.99 -22.47 7.30
C PRO A 72 5.94 -21.30 6.32
N ILE A 73 5.49 -21.54 5.07
CA ILE A 73 5.39 -20.48 4.06
C ILE A 73 4.26 -19.47 4.41
N PHE A 74 3.18 -19.92 5.04
CA PHE A 74 2.16 -19.02 5.58
C PHE A 74 2.75 -18.15 6.69
N GLY A 75 3.50 -18.74 7.63
CA GLY A 75 4.19 -17.99 8.68
C GLY A 75 5.12 -16.91 8.10
N LEU A 76 5.89 -17.24 7.06
CA LEU A 76 6.74 -16.28 6.36
C LEU A 76 5.93 -15.17 5.71
N ALA A 77 4.83 -15.50 5.03
CA ALA A 77 3.97 -14.51 4.37
C ALA A 77 3.33 -13.53 5.39
N VAL A 78 2.92 -14.03 6.56
CA VAL A 78 2.39 -13.20 7.66
C VAL A 78 3.50 -12.28 8.20
N ALA A 79 4.70 -12.80 8.45
CA ALA A 79 5.82 -11.99 8.93
C ALA A 79 6.15 -10.85 7.96
N MET A 80 6.19 -11.13 6.65
CA MET A 80 6.39 -10.11 5.61
C MET A 80 5.25 -9.08 5.61
N ALA A 81 3.99 -9.51 5.75
CA ALA A 81 2.85 -8.61 5.82
C ALA A 81 2.95 -7.67 7.04
N MET A 82 3.30 -8.19 8.19
CA MET A 82 3.50 -7.39 9.42
C MET A 82 4.60 -6.34 9.25
N ILE A 83 5.75 -6.72 8.69
CA ILE A 83 6.87 -5.80 8.46
C ILE A 83 6.44 -4.66 7.53
N VAL A 84 5.82 -4.98 6.39
CA VAL A 84 5.41 -3.97 5.40
C VAL A 84 4.33 -3.04 5.94
N VAL A 85 3.35 -3.56 6.68
CA VAL A 85 2.29 -2.73 7.28
C VAL A 85 2.88 -1.83 8.37
N TYR A 86 3.79 -2.34 9.19
CA TYR A 86 4.48 -1.56 10.21
C TYR A 86 5.36 -0.47 9.61
N ASP A 87 6.15 -0.79 8.57
CA ASP A 87 6.95 0.21 7.84
C ASP A 87 6.08 1.32 7.25
N ALA A 88 4.99 0.94 6.58
CA ALA A 88 4.10 1.88 5.93
C ALA A 88 3.45 2.89 6.90
N THR A 89 3.11 2.46 8.11
CA THR A 89 2.45 3.29 9.13
C THR A 89 3.41 3.97 10.10
N GLY A 90 4.60 3.41 10.29
CA GLY A 90 5.62 3.88 11.22
C GLY A 90 6.72 4.69 10.51
N ILE A 91 7.71 3.99 9.96
CA ILE A 91 8.97 4.57 9.48
C ILE A 91 8.72 5.62 8.39
N ARG A 92 7.93 5.29 7.38
CA ARG A 92 7.65 6.20 6.25
C ARG A 92 6.86 7.43 6.69
N ARG A 93 5.96 7.28 7.65
CA ARG A 93 5.21 8.41 8.19
C ARG A 93 6.13 9.35 8.97
N GLN A 94 7.04 8.81 9.78
CA GLN A 94 8.02 9.61 10.51
C GLN A 94 8.96 10.33 9.55
N ALA A 95 9.47 9.66 8.52
CA ALA A 95 10.32 10.28 7.51
C ALA A 95 9.61 11.43 6.78
N GLY A 96 8.34 11.30 6.44
CA GLY A 96 7.54 12.38 5.86
C GLY A 96 7.37 13.58 6.79
N MET A 97 7.09 13.34 8.08
CA MET A 97 7.00 14.41 9.08
C MET A 97 8.34 15.11 9.33
N GLN A 98 9.44 14.35 9.26
CA GLN A 98 10.80 14.94 9.35
C GLN A 98 11.09 15.82 8.14
N ALA A 99 10.74 15.37 6.92
CA ALA A 99 10.89 16.17 5.72
C ALA A 99 10.12 17.50 5.80
N GLN A 100 8.88 17.47 6.29
CA GLN A 100 8.09 18.70 6.52
C GLN A 100 8.77 19.66 7.50
N LYS A 101 9.26 19.16 8.64
CA LYS A 101 9.95 19.99 9.63
C LYS A 101 11.24 20.60 9.06
N ILE A 102 12.00 19.82 8.29
CA ILE A 102 13.22 20.31 7.64
C ILE A 102 12.89 21.39 6.62
N ASN A 103 11.84 21.21 5.81
CA ASN A 103 11.42 22.21 4.82
C ASN A 103 11.01 23.53 5.51
N ILE A 104 10.24 23.47 6.60
CA ILE A 104 9.86 24.65 7.39
C ILE A 104 11.11 25.35 7.94
N LEU A 105 12.07 24.61 8.51
CA LEU A 105 13.32 25.19 9.02
C LEU A 105 14.15 25.84 7.92
N VAL A 106 14.20 25.21 6.75
CA VAL A 106 14.89 25.78 5.58
C VAL A 106 14.22 27.06 5.13
N ASP A 107 12.88 27.08 5.02
CA ASP A 107 12.13 28.28 4.63
C ASP A 107 12.30 29.43 5.65
N GLU A 108 12.31 29.14 6.94
CA GLU A 108 12.58 30.13 8.00
C GLU A 108 13.99 30.70 7.95
N LEU A 109 15.00 29.85 7.75
CA LEU A 109 16.41 30.27 7.68
C LEU A 109 16.69 31.06 6.40
N LEU A 110 15.96 30.81 5.33
CA LEU A 110 16.19 31.37 4.00
C LEU A 110 15.25 32.53 3.65
N SER A 111 14.35 32.93 4.55
CA SER A 111 13.39 34.04 4.34
C SER A 111 14.03 35.39 4.02
N GLY A 112 15.37 35.45 3.78
CA GLY A 112 16.10 36.59 3.31
C GLY A 112 16.94 36.38 2.03
N HIS A 113 16.98 35.15 1.46
CA HIS A 113 17.80 34.88 0.25
C HIS A 113 17.15 33.82 -0.63
N PRO A 114 17.10 34.01 -1.96
CA PRO A 114 16.61 33.00 -2.88
C PRO A 114 17.65 31.88 -3.00
N ILE A 115 17.44 30.77 -2.29
CA ILE A 115 18.21 29.55 -2.47
C ILE A 115 17.31 28.52 -3.13
N SER A 116 17.90 27.93 -4.17
CA SER A 116 17.41 26.88 -5.06
C SER A 116 16.41 25.88 -4.48
N ASP A 117 15.28 25.81 -5.10
CA ASP A 117 14.05 25.06 -5.11
C ASP A 117 14.04 23.55 -4.94
N LYS A 118 14.93 22.92 -4.22
CA LYS A 118 14.80 21.49 -3.94
C LYS A 118 14.34 21.26 -2.50
N GLN A 119 13.09 21.60 -2.22
CA GLN A 119 12.43 21.14 -1.01
C GLN A 119 12.44 19.61 -0.95
N LEU A 120 12.66 19.05 0.24
CA LEU A 120 12.57 17.63 0.46
C LEU A 120 11.16 17.14 0.13
N ARG A 121 11.09 16.02 -0.58
CA ARG A 121 9.80 15.45 -0.99
C ARG A 121 9.05 14.96 0.24
N GLU A 122 7.98 15.63 0.58
CA GLU A 122 7.10 15.29 1.70
C GLU A 122 6.18 14.13 1.32
N VAL A 123 6.72 12.92 1.32
CA VAL A 123 5.91 11.72 1.14
C VAL A 123 5.51 11.22 2.52
N LEU A 124 4.39 11.71 3.00
CA LEU A 124 3.76 11.17 4.22
C LEU A 124 3.40 9.70 4.00
N GLY A 125 3.84 8.83 4.90
CA GLY A 125 3.44 7.43 4.93
C GLY A 125 1.94 7.28 5.22
N HIS A 126 1.47 6.05 5.20
CA HIS A 126 0.05 5.76 5.43
C HIS A 126 -0.37 6.04 6.88
N THR A 127 -1.58 6.55 7.05
CA THR A 127 -2.22 6.55 8.37
C THR A 127 -2.60 5.13 8.78
N PRO A 128 -2.72 4.82 10.09
CA PRO A 128 -3.17 3.50 10.54
C PRO A 128 -4.51 3.07 9.93
N LEU A 129 -5.42 4.01 9.68
CA LEU A 129 -6.73 3.75 9.08
C LEU A 129 -6.60 3.35 7.59
N GLU A 130 -5.72 4.02 6.84
CA GLU A 130 -5.44 3.67 5.44
C GLU A 130 -4.81 2.27 5.33
N ALA A 131 -3.91 1.93 6.26
CA ALA A 131 -3.30 0.60 6.33
C ALA A 131 -4.33 -0.47 6.68
N LEU A 132 -5.19 -0.22 7.68
CA LEU A 132 -6.27 -1.13 8.06
C LEU A 132 -7.25 -1.36 6.91
N GLY A 133 -7.65 -0.30 6.21
CA GLY A 133 -8.48 -0.40 5.00
C GLY A 133 -7.83 -1.28 3.93
N GLY A 134 -6.51 -1.16 3.75
CA GLY A 134 -5.74 -2.03 2.85
C GLY A 134 -5.72 -3.49 3.30
N VAL A 135 -5.50 -3.74 4.61
CA VAL A 135 -5.52 -5.10 5.19
C VAL A 135 -6.87 -5.78 4.95
N LEU A 136 -7.96 -5.11 5.28
CA LEU A 136 -9.32 -5.66 5.08
C LEU A 136 -9.59 -5.94 3.61
N LEU A 137 -9.23 -5.03 2.73
CA LEU A 137 -9.39 -5.21 1.28
C LEU A 137 -8.57 -6.41 0.78
N GLY A 138 -7.32 -6.56 1.22
CA GLY A 138 -6.47 -7.68 0.83
C GLY A 138 -7.05 -9.04 1.21
N VAL A 139 -7.54 -9.16 2.44
CA VAL A 139 -8.23 -10.39 2.90
C VAL A 139 -9.47 -10.68 2.05
N LEU A 140 -10.32 -9.66 1.81
CA LEU A 140 -11.56 -9.83 1.06
C LEU A 140 -11.28 -10.25 -0.39
N VAL A 141 -10.35 -9.61 -1.07
CA VAL A 141 -10.01 -9.95 -2.47
C VAL A 141 -9.46 -11.36 -2.56
N ALA A 142 -8.51 -11.75 -1.70
CA ALA A 142 -7.96 -13.10 -1.72
C ALA A 142 -9.02 -14.17 -1.41
N GLN A 143 -9.94 -13.88 -0.49
CA GLN A 143 -11.05 -14.77 -0.16
C GLN A 143 -12.02 -14.93 -1.35
N LEU A 144 -12.35 -13.84 -2.04
CA LEU A 144 -13.22 -13.89 -3.23
C LEU A 144 -12.57 -14.68 -4.37
N PHE A 145 -11.28 -14.45 -4.61
CA PHE A 145 -10.52 -15.21 -5.62
C PHE A 145 -10.52 -16.71 -5.32
N TRP A 146 -10.29 -17.07 -4.06
CA TRP A 146 -10.32 -18.47 -3.64
C TRP A 146 -11.70 -19.12 -3.84
N ILE A 147 -12.81 -18.41 -3.55
CA ILE A 147 -14.16 -18.92 -3.76
C ILE A 147 -14.45 -19.13 -5.25
N ILE A 148 -13.97 -18.23 -6.12
CA ILE A 148 -14.22 -18.29 -7.57
C ILE A 148 -13.40 -19.40 -8.24
N TRP A 149 -12.18 -19.68 -7.74
CA TRP A 149 -11.25 -20.65 -8.34
C TRP A 149 -11.02 -21.91 -7.51
N ARG A 150 -11.91 -22.19 -6.60
CA ARG A 150 -11.90 -23.42 -5.82
C ARG A 150 -12.35 -24.65 -6.59
#